data_f284fbb56f9705f753c8dac7d85a5322
#
_entry.id   f284fbb56f9705f753c8dac7d85a5322
#
_cell.length_a   1.000
_cell.length_b   1.000
_cell.length_c   1.000
_cell.angle_alpha   90.00
_cell.angle_beta   90.00
_cell.angle_gamma   90.00
#
_symmetry.space_group_name_H-M   'P 1'
#
loop_
_entity.id
_entity.type
_entity.pdbx_description
1 polymer ?
#
loop_
_entity_poly.entity_id
_entity_poly.type
_entity_poly.pdbx_seq_one_letter_code
_entity_poly.pdbx_strand_id
1 'polypeptide(L)'
;GSGLKAAPDVKLEYTFADTYVAYLNVLGGTRLNDFRRLNDFSPYWTIAQQMHTSYTPLDAKIGLKASPVIGLGFELYGGYRITKNELFAVQEGFYTDEQNVFYTGILQDKGKVGYGGVSVSYAYRDWVDFSVNGTYYSWNVTEGNEGLLQLKPELKADFSVRAKVIKNCHALLNYNFHVSNNVRISAAFDVNEGI
;
A
#
# COMPACT_ATOMS: atom_id res chain seq x y z
N GLY A 1 17.52 15.01 -19.28
CA GLY A 1 16.71 16.17 -19.64
C GLY A 1 15.67 16.45 -18.60
N SER A 2 15.73 17.60 -17.92
CA SER A 2 14.72 18.08 -16.97
C SER A 2 13.51 18.59 -17.76
N GLY A 3 12.66 17.67 -18.22
CA GLY A 3 11.34 18.04 -18.77
C GLY A 3 10.39 18.48 -17.67
N LEU A 4 9.49 19.40 -18.00
CA LEU A 4 8.41 19.84 -17.12
C LEU A 4 7.58 18.61 -16.75
N LYS A 5 7.41 18.35 -15.44
CA LYS A 5 6.60 17.24 -14.93
C LYS A 5 5.31 17.82 -14.35
N ALA A 6 4.17 17.44 -14.93
CA ALA A 6 2.87 17.80 -14.37
C ALA A 6 2.59 16.94 -13.12
N ALA A 7 2.12 17.59 -12.06
CA ALA A 7 1.70 16.95 -10.82
C ALA A 7 0.26 17.42 -10.50
N PRO A 8 -0.76 16.76 -11.05
CA PRO A 8 -2.14 17.10 -10.73
C PRO A 8 -2.42 16.86 -9.24
N ASP A 9 -3.23 17.72 -8.66
CA ASP A 9 -3.77 17.58 -7.31
C ASP A 9 -5.21 18.10 -7.34
N VAL A 10 -6.15 17.18 -7.57
CA VAL A 10 -7.57 17.49 -7.68
C VAL A 10 -8.34 16.58 -6.74
N LYS A 11 -9.14 17.17 -5.89
CA LYS A 11 -10.04 16.47 -4.98
C LYS A 11 -11.46 17.00 -5.16
N LEU A 12 -12.38 16.10 -5.49
CA LEU A 12 -13.80 16.39 -5.59
C LEU A 12 -14.54 15.49 -4.61
N GLU A 13 -15.46 16.08 -3.86
CA GLU A 13 -16.33 15.35 -2.91
C GLU A 13 -17.75 15.85 -3.09
N TYR A 14 -18.69 14.90 -3.12
CA TYR A 14 -20.11 15.16 -3.19
C TYR A 14 -20.85 14.37 -2.13
N THR A 15 -21.48 15.09 -1.20
CA THR A 15 -22.28 14.48 -0.12
C THR A 15 -23.74 14.43 -0.53
N PHE A 16 -24.37 13.26 -0.37
CA PHE A 16 -25.79 13.06 -0.61
C PHE A 16 -26.41 12.22 0.51
N ALA A 17 -27.70 12.44 0.75
CA ALA A 17 -28.45 11.77 1.83
C ALA A 17 -27.75 11.80 3.20
N ASP A 18 -27.03 12.88 3.52
CA ASP A 18 -26.33 13.21 4.78
C ASP A 18 -25.30 12.20 5.28
N THR A 19 -25.33 10.96 4.79
CA THR A 19 -24.51 9.84 5.26
C THR A 19 -23.63 9.21 4.18
N TYR A 20 -23.78 9.67 2.92
CA TYR A 20 -23.02 9.13 1.79
C TYR A 20 -22.15 10.22 1.15
N VAL A 21 -20.92 9.91 0.86
CA VAL A 21 -19.97 10.78 0.19
C VAL A 21 -19.35 10.06 -1.00
N ALA A 22 -19.64 10.54 -2.20
CA ALA A 22 -18.89 10.14 -3.39
C ALA A 22 -17.67 11.05 -3.54
N TYR A 23 -16.53 10.49 -3.90
CA TYR A 23 -15.31 11.26 -4.08
C TYR A 23 -14.50 10.82 -5.31
N LEU A 24 -13.76 11.78 -5.86
CA LEU A 24 -12.75 11.57 -6.88
C LEU A 24 -11.49 12.31 -6.48
N ASN A 25 -10.39 11.59 -6.39
CA ASN A 25 -9.06 12.13 -6.12
C ASN A 25 -8.16 11.84 -7.32
N VAL A 26 -7.52 12.87 -7.85
CA VAL A 26 -6.52 12.73 -8.92
C VAL A 26 -5.24 13.37 -8.44
N LEU A 27 -4.22 12.54 -8.23
CA LEU A 27 -2.95 12.95 -7.68
C LEU A 27 -1.82 12.65 -8.66
N GLY A 28 -0.79 13.45 -8.59
CA GLY A 28 0.46 13.22 -9.29
C GLY A 28 1.64 13.75 -8.49
N GLY A 29 2.84 13.37 -8.86
CA GLY A 29 4.01 13.88 -8.15
C GLY A 29 5.29 13.12 -8.44
N THR A 30 6.36 13.65 -7.86
CA THR A 30 7.69 13.03 -7.89
C THR A 30 8.09 12.60 -6.49
N ARG A 31 8.77 11.46 -6.38
CA ARG A 31 9.28 10.94 -5.13
C ARG A 31 10.73 10.53 -5.26
N LEU A 32 11.58 11.07 -4.40
CA LEU A 32 12.98 10.68 -4.35
C LEU A 32 13.12 9.23 -3.88
N ASN A 33 14.06 8.51 -4.48
CA ASN A 33 14.45 7.17 -4.08
C ASN A 33 15.76 7.27 -3.30
N ASP A 34 15.68 7.89 -2.12
CA ASP A 34 16.79 8.03 -1.20
C ASP A 34 17.00 6.75 -0.36
N PHE A 35 18.10 6.73 0.39
CA PHE A 35 18.45 5.58 1.25
C PHE A 35 17.35 5.21 2.25
N ARG A 36 16.65 6.18 2.81
CA ARG A 36 15.58 5.94 3.77
C ARG A 36 14.45 5.15 3.11
N ARG A 37 14.00 5.61 1.93
CA ARG A 37 12.95 4.92 1.18
C ARG A 37 13.37 3.51 0.75
N LEU A 38 14.62 3.33 0.32
CA LEU A 38 15.13 2.03 -0.06
C LEU A 38 15.20 1.08 1.14
N ASN A 39 15.63 1.58 2.30
CA ASN A 39 15.69 0.81 3.53
C ASN A 39 14.28 0.45 4.07
N ASP A 40 13.30 1.36 3.95
CA ASP A 40 11.90 1.08 4.28
C ASP A 40 11.29 0.02 3.33
N PHE A 41 11.79 -0.05 2.08
CA PHE A 41 11.34 -1.02 1.10
C PHE A 41 11.90 -2.44 1.39
N SER A 42 13.17 -2.54 1.73
CA SER A 42 13.83 -3.75 2.22
C SER A 42 15.13 -3.39 2.94
N PRO A 43 15.37 -3.84 4.18
CA PRO A 43 16.64 -3.58 4.87
C PRO A 43 17.84 -4.35 4.28
N TYR A 44 17.58 -5.39 3.47
CA TYR A 44 18.59 -6.27 2.85
C TYR A 44 18.68 -6.07 1.34
N TRP A 45 18.70 -4.80 0.91
CA TRP A 45 18.76 -4.48 -0.51
C TRP A 45 20.20 -4.31 -1.02
N THR A 46 20.39 -4.60 -2.29
CA THR A 46 21.57 -4.21 -3.04
C THR A 46 21.18 -3.34 -4.22
N ILE A 47 22.01 -2.36 -4.55
CA ILE A 47 21.83 -1.53 -5.75
C ILE A 47 22.59 -2.16 -6.90
N ALA A 48 21.85 -2.66 -7.86
CA ALA A 48 22.42 -3.17 -9.11
C ALA A 48 22.56 -2.08 -10.19
N GLN A 49 21.88 -0.92 -10.01
CA GLN A 49 21.83 0.15 -11.00
C GLN A 49 21.64 1.53 -10.35
N GLN A 50 21.92 2.59 -11.12
CA GLN A 50 21.69 3.95 -10.68
C GLN A 50 20.18 4.21 -10.46
N MET A 51 19.80 4.66 -9.24
CA MET A 51 18.43 4.93 -8.88
C MET A 51 17.96 6.30 -9.35
N HIS A 52 16.86 6.31 -10.07
CA HIS A 52 16.21 7.53 -10.54
C HIS A 52 14.99 7.88 -9.67
N THR A 53 14.63 9.16 -9.65
CA THR A 53 13.41 9.64 -8.99
C THR A 53 12.17 9.00 -9.61
N SER A 54 11.29 8.45 -8.81
CA SER A 54 9.98 7.95 -9.26
C SER A 54 9.07 9.13 -9.60
N TYR A 55 8.34 9.03 -10.70
CA TYR A 55 7.39 10.03 -11.13
C TYR A 55 6.04 9.38 -11.41
N THR A 56 5.02 9.84 -10.72
CA THR A 56 3.62 9.42 -10.88
C THR A 56 2.87 10.52 -11.63
N PRO A 57 2.68 10.41 -12.96
CA PRO A 57 1.89 11.39 -13.71
C PRO A 57 0.40 11.35 -13.37
N LEU A 58 -0.09 10.20 -12.92
CA LEU A 58 -1.50 9.99 -12.62
C LEU A 58 -1.66 8.94 -11.53
N ASP A 59 -2.40 9.28 -10.47
CA ASP A 59 -3.02 8.37 -9.51
C ASP A 59 -4.47 8.84 -9.32
N ALA A 60 -5.42 8.18 -9.98
CA ALA A 60 -6.82 8.51 -9.94
C ALA A 60 -7.57 7.49 -9.07
N LYS A 61 -8.25 7.96 -8.03
CA LYS A 61 -9.07 7.14 -7.12
C LYS A 61 -10.48 7.69 -7.06
N ILE A 62 -11.46 6.85 -7.30
CA ILE A 62 -12.89 7.13 -7.10
C ILE A 62 -13.41 6.23 -5.99
N GLY A 63 -14.33 6.72 -5.19
CA GLY A 63 -14.95 5.91 -4.15
C GLY A 63 -16.23 6.47 -3.59
N LEU A 64 -16.88 5.63 -2.80
CA LEU A 64 -18.09 5.91 -2.06
C LEU A 64 -17.86 5.59 -0.60
N LYS A 65 -18.07 6.56 0.27
CA LYS A 65 -18.11 6.39 1.72
C LYS A 65 -19.54 6.43 2.20
N ALA A 66 -19.85 5.60 3.19
CA ALA A 66 -21.15 5.56 3.83
C ALA A 66 -20.99 5.43 5.35
N SER A 67 -21.81 6.18 6.11
CA SER A 67 -21.89 6.09 7.56
C SER A 67 -23.35 5.93 7.98
N PRO A 68 -23.99 4.75 7.70
CA PRO A 68 -25.43 4.56 7.84
C PRO A 68 -25.91 4.63 9.29
N VAL A 69 -25.03 4.31 10.24
CA VAL A 69 -25.29 4.40 11.67
C VAL A 69 -24.07 4.93 12.41
N ILE A 70 -24.28 5.50 13.60
CA ILE A 70 -23.21 6.06 14.43
C ILE A 70 -22.16 4.98 14.71
N GLY A 71 -20.90 5.31 14.43
CA GLY A 71 -19.76 4.43 14.65
C GLY A 71 -19.47 3.44 13.52
N LEU A 72 -20.37 3.25 12.56
CA LEU A 72 -20.17 2.33 11.43
C LEU A 72 -19.84 3.12 10.16
N GLY A 73 -18.68 2.81 9.57
CA GLY A 73 -18.23 3.37 8.33
C GLY A 73 -17.92 2.29 7.28
N PHE A 74 -18.30 2.58 6.05
CA PHE A 74 -17.97 1.76 4.87
C PHE A 74 -17.29 2.64 3.83
N GLU A 75 -16.33 2.09 3.12
CA GLU A 75 -15.76 2.70 1.94
C GLU A 75 -15.60 1.64 0.85
N LEU A 76 -16.09 1.93 -0.34
CA LEU A 76 -15.83 1.18 -1.56
C LEU A 76 -15.04 2.09 -2.49
N TYR A 77 -13.93 1.61 -3.04
CA TYR A 77 -13.09 2.42 -3.90
C TYR A 77 -12.44 1.62 -5.01
N GLY A 78 -12.09 2.33 -6.07
CA GLY A 78 -11.28 1.82 -7.15
C GLY A 78 -10.39 2.92 -7.69
N GLY A 79 -9.30 2.54 -8.33
CA GLY A 79 -8.38 3.52 -8.88
C GLY A 79 -7.42 2.93 -9.89
N TYR A 80 -6.67 3.84 -10.49
CA TYR A 80 -5.65 3.51 -11.47
C TYR A 80 -4.46 4.45 -11.32
N ARG A 81 -3.26 3.87 -11.23
CA ARG A 81 -2.03 4.61 -11.07
C ARG A 81 -1.01 4.22 -12.13
N ILE A 82 -0.31 5.23 -12.65
CA ILE A 82 0.83 5.07 -13.54
C ILE A 82 2.04 5.67 -12.82
N THR A 83 3.13 4.94 -12.77
CA THR A 83 4.40 5.43 -12.19
C THR A 83 5.55 5.11 -13.15
N LYS A 84 6.39 6.09 -13.41
CA LYS A 84 7.69 5.91 -14.08
C LYS A 84 8.76 5.72 -13.02
N ASN A 85 9.70 4.82 -13.26
CA ASN A 85 10.72 4.42 -12.30
C ASN A 85 10.11 3.94 -10.95
N GLU A 86 9.06 3.12 -11.04
CA GLU A 86 8.50 2.41 -9.88
C GLU A 86 9.53 1.42 -9.35
N LEU A 87 9.61 1.28 -8.02
CA LEU A 87 10.53 0.34 -7.39
C LEU A 87 9.90 -1.07 -7.35
N PHE A 88 10.68 -2.04 -7.77
CA PHE A 88 10.35 -3.45 -7.71
C PHE A 88 11.42 -4.20 -6.93
N ALA A 89 11.02 -4.98 -5.96
CA ALA A 89 11.89 -5.93 -5.29
C ALA A 89 11.95 -7.21 -6.09
N VAL A 90 13.15 -7.71 -6.32
CA VAL A 90 13.40 -9.02 -6.92
C VAL A 90 14.24 -9.84 -5.96
N GLN A 91 13.92 -11.10 -5.82
CA GLN A 91 14.75 -12.00 -5.03
C GLN A 91 15.85 -12.54 -5.92
N GLU A 92 17.08 -12.23 -5.61
CA GLU A 92 18.27 -12.74 -6.26
C GLU A 92 19.03 -13.64 -5.30
N GLY A 93 19.70 -14.68 -5.81
CA GLY A 93 20.48 -15.59 -4.99
C GLY A 93 21.73 -16.03 -5.72
N PHE A 94 22.83 -16.14 -4.98
CA PHE A 94 24.02 -16.83 -5.41
C PHE A 94 24.07 -18.21 -4.78
N TYR A 95 24.29 -19.22 -5.61
CA TYR A 95 24.57 -20.57 -5.18
C TYR A 95 26.09 -20.75 -5.20
N THR A 96 26.67 -20.95 -4.02
CA THR A 96 28.06 -21.39 -3.90
C THR A 96 28.05 -22.81 -3.30
N ASP A 97 29.09 -23.58 -3.51
CA ASP A 97 29.18 -24.96 -3.00
C ASP A 97 29.08 -25.03 -1.46
N GLU A 98 29.26 -23.92 -0.75
CA GLU A 98 29.25 -23.88 0.71
C GLU A 98 28.06 -23.10 1.29
N GLN A 99 27.47 -22.15 0.58
CA GLN A 99 26.41 -21.29 1.11
C GLN A 99 25.43 -20.80 0.03
N ASN A 100 24.16 -20.82 0.37
CA ASN A 100 23.11 -20.16 -0.42
C ASN A 100 22.87 -18.77 0.16
N VAL A 101 23.27 -17.74 -0.55
CA VAL A 101 23.07 -16.34 -0.13
C VAL A 101 21.95 -15.74 -0.95
N PHE A 102 20.88 -15.30 -0.29
CA PHE A 102 19.77 -14.58 -0.91
C PHE A 102 19.83 -13.11 -0.53
N TYR A 103 19.64 -12.23 -1.49
CA TYR A 103 19.51 -10.81 -1.27
C TYR A 103 18.36 -10.24 -2.08
N THR A 104 17.88 -9.07 -1.70
CA THR A 104 16.83 -8.37 -2.42
C THR A 104 17.45 -7.35 -3.37
N GLY A 105 17.33 -7.59 -4.67
CA GLY A 105 17.64 -6.60 -5.69
C GLY A 105 16.49 -5.58 -5.79
N ILE A 106 16.81 -4.31 -5.98
CA ILE A 106 15.83 -3.27 -6.29
C ILE A 106 16.04 -2.80 -7.71
N LEU A 107 15.01 -2.97 -8.53
CA LEU A 107 14.97 -2.55 -9.92
C LEU A 107 13.90 -1.47 -10.13
N GLN A 108 14.06 -0.70 -11.18
CA GLN A 108 13.10 0.34 -11.56
C GLN A 108 12.53 0.08 -12.95
N ASP A 109 11.20 0.16 -13.06
CA ASP A 109 10.51 0.08 -14.34
C ASP A 109 9.25 0.96 -14.34
N LYS A 110 8.58 1.04 -15.47
CA LYS A 110 7.28 1.65 -15.58
C LYS A 110 6.22 0.72 -14.99
N GLY A 111 5.62 1.13 -13.88
CA GLY A 111 4.50 0.42 -13.26
C GLY A 111 3.16 1.05 -13.62
N LYS A 112 2.19 0.21 -13.94
CA LYS A 112 0.78 0.57 -14.01
C LYS A 112 0.03 -0.35 -13.07
N VAL A 113 -0.89 0.19 -12.30
CA VAL A 113 -1.68 -0.61 -11.37
C VAL A 113 -3.12 -0.13 -11.35
N GLY A 114 -4.03 -1.05 -11.64
CA GLY A 114 -5.44 -0.93 -11.32
C GLY A 114 -5.66 -1.50 -9.92
N TYR A 115 -6.44 -0.83 -9.10
CA TYR A 115 -6.74 -1.32 -7.76
C TYR A 115 -8.18 -1.06 -7.37
N GLY A 116 -8.72 -1.93 -6.52
CA GLY A 116 -10.05 -1.76 -5.96
C GLY A 116 -10.12 -2.39 -4.58
N GLY A 117 -10.92 -1.79 -3.72
CA GLY A 117 -10.97 -2.27 -2.34
C GLY A 117 -12.21 -1.83 -1.60
N VAL A 118 -12.35 -2.43 -0.44
CA VAL A 118 -13.41 -2.14 0.53
C VAL A 118 -12.78 -1.94 1.89
N SER A 119 -13.31 -0.96 2.63
CA SER A 119 -12.96 -0.71 4.01
C SER A 119 -14.22 -0.70 4.86
N VAL A 120 -14.15 -1.33 6.02
CA VAL A 120 -15.19 -1.32 7.03
C VAL A 120 -14.57 -0.88 8.34
N SER A 121 -15.17 0.09 8.99
CA SER A 121 -14.76 0.54 10.32
C SER A 121 -15.95 0.56 11.26
N TYR A 122 -15.72 0.20 12.51
CA TYR A 122 -16.72 0.27 13.55
C TYR A 122 -16.10 0.75 14.86
N ALA A 123 -16.66 1.82 15.39
CA ALA A 123 -16.29 2.38 16.69
C ALA A 123 -17.45 2.23 17.66
N TYR A 124 -17.25 1.47 18.73
CA TYR A 124 -18.23 1.31 19.77
C TYR A 124 -17.86 2.14 21.00
N ARG A 125 -18.43 3.34 21.08
CA ARG A 125 -18.11 4.33 22.13
C ARG A 125 -16.59 4.54 22.23
N ASP A 126 -16.05 4.58 23.44
CA ASP A 126 -14.61 4.68 23.72
C ASP A 126 -13.97 3.31 24.02
N TRP A 127 -14.67 2.22 23.76
CA TRP A 127 -14.27 0.89 24.21
C TRP A 127 -13.57 0.07 23.15
N VAL A 128 -14.09 0.08 21.92
CA VAL A 128 -13.56 -0.75 20.83
C VAL A 128 -13.64 0.00 19.53
N ASP A 129 -12.50 0.08 18.85
CA ASP A 129 -12.39 0.48 17.44
C ASP A 129 -11.95 -0.72 16.63
N PHE A 130 -12.67 -1.02 15.59
CA PHE A 130 -12.40 -2.11 14.67
C PHE A 130 -12.29 -1.57 13.26
N SER A 131 -11.32 -2.02 12.49
CA SER A 131 -11.23 -1.72 11.07
C SER A 131 -10.72 -2.89 10.25
N VAL A 132 -11.30 -3.07 9.08
CA VAL A 132 -10.85 -4.02 8.06
C VAL A 132 -10.73 -3.27 6.75
N ASN A 133 -9.63 -3.46 6.07
CA ASN A 133 -9.42 -2.93 4.72
C ASN A 133 -8.92 -4.06 3.82
N GLY A 134 -9.60 -4.31 2.72
CA GLY A 134 -9.19 -5.26 1.68
C GLY A 134 -8.97 -4.52 0.37
N THR A 135 -7.81 -4.73 -0.27
CA THR A 135 -7.49 -4.12 -1.57
C THR A 135 -6.90 -5.16 -2.52
N TYR A 136 -7.48 -5.25 -3.68
CA TYR A 136 -6.96 -6.04 -4.80
C TYR A 136 -6.20 -5.13 -5.78
N TYR A 137 -5.07 -5.62 -6.30
CA TYR A 137 -4.19 -4.92 -7.22
C TYR A 137 -3.98 -5.74 -8.48
N SER A 138 -4.15 -5.12 -9.63
CA SER A 138 -3.80 -5.66 -10.94
C SER A 138 -2.62 -4.87 -11.49
N TRP A 139 -1.44 -5.47 -11.49
CA TRP A 139 -0.20 -4.85 -11.91
C TRP A 139 0.12 -5.14 -13.37
N ASN A 140 0.69 -4.14 -14.03
CA ASN A 140 1.26 -4.26 -15.35
C ASN A 140 2.59 -3.50 -15.42
N VAL A 141 3.59 -4.10 -16.03
CA VAL A 141 4.94 -3.55 -16.23
C VAL A 141 5.27 -3.51 -17.73
N THR A 142 6.47 -3.10 -18.06
CA THR A 142 6.97 -3.17 -19.44
C THR A 142 7.00 -4.64 -19.88
N GLU A 143 6.59 -4.89 -21.13
CA GLU A 143 6.61 -6.22 -21.74
C GLU A 143 7.99 -6.87 -21.63
N GLY A 144 8.02 -8.13 -21.21
CA GLY A 144 9.25 -8.89 -20.93
C GLY A 144 9.81 -8.71 -19.51
N ASN A 145 9.21 -7.84 -18.68
CA ASN A 145 9.65 -7.58 -17.30
C ASN A 145 8.66 -8.12 -16.24
N GLU A 146 7.81 -9.07 -16.60
CA GLU A 146 6.76 -9.64 -15.72
C GLU A 146 7.36 -10.26 -14.44
N GLY A 147 8.62 -10.72 -14.50
CA GLY A 147 9.34 -11.22 -13.33
C GLY A 147 9.51 -10.20 -12.20
N LEU A 148 9.40 -8.89 -12.48
CA LEU A 148 9.42 -7.84 -11.47
C LEU A 148 8.18 -7.86 -10.56
N LEU A 149 7.11 -8.52 -10.98
CA LEU A 149 5.85 -8.57 -10.23
C LEU A 149 5.85 -9.62 -9.11
N GLN A 150 6.85 -10.49 -9.03
CA GLN A 150 6.88 -11.61 -8.08
C GLN A 150 6.65 -11.23 -6.62
N LEU A 151 7.14 -10.07 -6.20
CA LEU A 151 7.00 -9.58 -4.82
C LEU A 151 5.96 -8.46 -4.68
N LYS A 152 5.28 -8.07 -5.77
CA LYS A 152 4.16 -7.12 -5.68
C LYS A 152 2.91 -7.83 -5.18
N PRO A 153 2.21 -7.29 -4.20
CA PRO A 153 0.99 -7.90 -3.71
C PRO A 153 -0.14 -7.77 -4.72
N GLU A 154 -0.88 -8.86 -4.93
CA GLU A 154 -2.15 -8.86 -5.65
C GLU A 154 -3.32 -8.59 -4.72
N LEU A 155 -3.23 -9.06 -3.47
CA LEU A 155 -4.22 -8.81 -2.44
C LEU A 155 -3.55 -8.34 -1.17
N LYS A 156 -4.09 -7.29 -0.57
CA LYS A 156 -3.76 -6.85 0.78
C LYS A 156 -5.01 -6.83 1.62
N ALA A 157 -4.91 -7.34 2.83
CA ALA A 157 -5.95 -7.20 3.83
C ALA A 157 -5.32 -6.75 5.14
N ASP A 158 -5.81 -5.64 5.66
CA ASP A 158 -5.37 -5.05 6.90
C ASP A 158 -6.53 -5.12 7.91
N PHE A 159 -6.24 -5.65 9.06
CA PHE A 159 -7.17 -5.79 10.16
C PHE A 159 -6.60 -5.09 11.39
N SER A 160 -7.38 -4.23 12.02
CA SER A 160 -6.97 -3.54 13.22
C SER A 160 -8.09 -3.55 14.26
N VAL A 161 -7.75 -3.88 15.49
CA VAL A 161 -8.64 -3.77 16.64
C VAL A 161 -7.93 -3.01 17.74
N ARG A 162 -8.55 -1.95 18.23
CA ARG A 162 -8.14 -1.25 19.44
C ARG A 162 -9.23 -1.46 20.50
N ALA A 163 -8.85 -1.96 21.65
CA ALA A 163 -9.76 -2.16 22.77
C ALA A 163 -9.23 -1.44 24.02
N LYS A 164 -10.11 -0.71 24.70
CA LYS A 164 -9.81 -0.13 26.02
C LYS A 164 -10.03 -1.19 27.08
N VAL A 165 -8.95 -1.67 27.67
CA VAL A 165 -9.00 -2.76 28.66
C VAL A 165 -9.37 -2.21 30.04
N ILE A 166 -8.69 -1.13 30.46
CA ILE A 166 -8.98 -0.41 31.69
C ILE A 166 -8.77 1.10 31.46
N LYS A 167 -9.05 1.92 32.48
CA LYS A 167 -8.81 3.37 32.41
C LYS A 167 -7.33 3.62 32.13
N ASN A 168 -7.04 4.32 31.02
CA ASN A 168 -5.69 4.67 30.51
C ASN A 168 -4.86 3.48 29.94
N CYS A 169 -5.47 2.31 29.71
CA CYS A 169 -4.79 1.20 29.04
C CYS A 169 -5.57 0.74 27.82
N HIS A 170 -4.90 0.66 26.68
CA HIS A 170 -5.47 0.20 25.42
C HIS A 170 -4.65 -0.99 24.89
N ALA A 171 -5.33 -2.03 24.43
CA ALA A 171 -4.74 -3.10 23.65
C ALA A 171 -4.95 -2.79 22.16
N LEU A 172 -3.91 -2.95 21.35
CA LEU A 172 -3.94 -2.78 19.90
C LEU A 172 -3.48 -4.09 19.26
N LEU A 173 -4.33 -4.64 18.40
CA LEU A 173 -4.01 -5.78 17.55
C LEU A 173 -4.05 -5.33 16.09
N ASN A 174 -2.93 -5.45 15.39
CA ASN A 174 -2.85 -5.23 13.96
C ASN A 174 -2.45 -6.53 13.28
N TYR A 175 -3.18 -6.89 12.25
CA TYR A 175 -2.87 -8.04 11.41
C TYR A 175 -2.87 -7.60 9.94
N ASN A 176 -1.73 -7.81 9.26
CA ASN A 176 -1.57 -7.47 7.86
C ASN A 176 -1.36 -8.75 7.05
N PHE A 177 -2.19 -8.95 6.06
CA PHE A 177 -2.15 -10.10 5.17
C PHE A 177 -1.83 -9.63 3.75
N HIS A 178 -0.83 -10.25 3.14
CA HIS A 178 -0.43 -9.96 1.77
C HIS A 178 -0.33 -11.26 0.97
N VAL A 179 -0.96 -11.28 -0.19
CA VAL A 179 -0.81 -12.35 -1.19
C VAL A 179 -0.09 -11.76 -2.39
N SER A 180 1.00 -12.39 -2.78
CA SER A 180 1.69 -12.13 -4.05
C SER A 180 1.77 -13.44 -4.83
N ASN A 181 2.14 -13.41 -6.10
CA ASN A 181 2.28 -14.60 -6.95
C ASN A 181 3.24 -15.66 -6.37
N ASN A 182 4.10 -15.27 -5.41
CA ASN A 182 4.86 -16.20 -4.58
C ASN A 182 4.38 -16.05 -3.13
N VAL A 183 3.50 -16.93 -2.70
CA VAL A 183 2.82 -16.90 -1.40
C VAL A 183 3.83 -16.75 -0.25
N ARG A 184 3.85 -15.59 0.40
CA ARG A 184 4.45 -15.41 1.72
C ARG A 184 3.42 -14.77 2.64
N ILE A 185 3.08 -15.50 3.68
CA ILE A 185 2.23 -15.01 4.78
C ILE A 185 3.17 -14.39 5.82
N SER A 186 3.06 -13.10 6.07
CA SER A 186 3.73 -12.46 7.20
C SER A 186 2.67 -11.93 8.17
N ALA A 187 2.69 -12.45 9.40
CA ALA A 187 1.91 -11.93 10.51
C ALA A 187 2.85 -11.16 11.45
N ALA A 188 2.55 -9.91 11.72
CA ALA A 188 3.23 -9.13 12.76
C ALA A 188 2.22 -8.85 13.86
N PHE A 189 2.54 -9.29 15.07
CA PHE A 189 1.80 -8.95 16.29
C PHE A 189 2.59 -7.89 17.04
N ASP A 190 2.02 -6.71 17.16
CA ASP A 190 2.62 -5.64 17.96
C ASP A 190 1.71 -5.42 19.17
N VAL A 191 2.20 -5.84 20.34
CA VAL A 191 1.53 -5.58 21.62
C VAL A 191 2.26 -4.41 22.26
N ASN A 192 1.78 -3.20 22.00
CA ASN A 192 2.24 -2.02 22.70
C ASN A 192 1.53 -1.91 24.06
N GLU A 193 2.18 -2.36 25.11
CA GLU A 193 1.84 -1.98 26.47
C GLU A 193 2.30 -0.53 26.68
N GLY A 194 1.39 0.41 26.54
CA GLY A 194 1.63 1.81 26.90
C GLY A 194 1.73 1.95 28.43
N ILE A 195 2.89 2.36 28.88
CA ILE A 195 3.14 2.81 30.25
C ILE A 195 2.54 4.20 30.45
#